data_cb854e287c942172f90dfdbc95fedba9
#
_entry.id   cb854e287c942172f90dfdbc95fedba9
#
_cell.length_a   1.000
_cell.length_b   1.000
_cell.length_c   1.000
_cell.angle_alpha   90.00
_cell.angle_beta   90.00
_cell.angle_gamma   90.00
#
_symmetry.space_group_name_H-M   'P 1'
#
loop_
_entity.id
_entity.type
_entity.pdbx_description
1 polymer ?
#
loop_
_entity_poly.entity_id
_entity_poly.type
_entity_poly.pdbx_seq_one_letter_code
_entity_poly.pdbx_strand_id
1 'polypeptide(L)'
;HMADAYARLTGNPGVCLGTVGPGAVDLVPGVYPAYADSIPMVILTVQNQTWKSYPDHGSTQGLDQLELFKGVVKWNAMISHWKRIPELVRQAFRNATAGQPGPVHLDIPVNILFETGPEESVRIIPAERYRATKPPVGNPELVKQAAKMLVEAKFPLIHPGGGVIRSRASKEVAELAE
;
A
#
# COMPACT_ATOMS: atom_id res chain seq x y z
N HIS A 1 -2.88 -13.32 1.19
CA HIS A 1 -1.95 -13.74 2.26
C HIS A 1 -0.51 -13.87 1.76
N MET A 2 -0.26 -14.42 0.56
CA MET A 2 1.10 -14.49 -0.01
C MET A 2 1.70 -13.10 -0.23
N ALA A 3 0.92 -12.14 -0.73
CA ALA A 3 1.39 -10.77 -0.93
C ALA A 3 1.70 -10.06 0.39
N ASP A 4 0.89 -10.28 1.44
CA ASP A 4 1.16 -9.78 2.80
C ASP A 4 2.46 -10.38 3.35
N ALA A 5 2.64 -11.70 3.27
CA ALA A 5 3.85 -12.36 3.71
C ALA A 5 5.09 -11.88 2.94
N TYR A 6 4.99 -11.72 1.62
CA TYR A 6 6.06 -11.14 0.81
C TYR A 6 6.46 -9.74 1.29
N ALA A 7 5.48 -8.89 1.54
CA ALA A 7 5.76 -7.52 1.98
C ALA A 7 6.41 -7.48 3.38
N ARG A 8 5.99 -8.35 4.30
CA ARG A 8 6.61 -8.48 5.65
C ARG A 8 8.06 -8.91 5.58
N LEU A 9 8.36 -9.89 4.74
CA LEU A 9 9.70 -10.47 4.64
C LEU A 9 10.68 -9.59 3.87
N THR A 10 10.22 -8.94 2.81
CA THR A 10 11.11 -8.17 1.91
C THR A 10 11.15 -6.68 2.21
N GLY A 11 10.11 -6.14 2.85
CA GLY A 11 9.90 -4.69 2.99
C GLY A 11 9.41 -4.01 1.71
N ASN A 12 9.22 -4.75 0.62
CA ASN A 12 8.68 -4.24 -0.64
C ASN A 12 7.16 -4.43 -0.69
N PRO A 13 6.40 -3.57 -1.40
CA PRO A 13 4.98 -3.75 -1.54
C PRO A 13 4.62 -5.10 -2.19
N GLY A 14 3.77 -5.88 -1.52
CA GLY A 14 3.18 -7.07 -2.12
C GLY A 14 2.07 -6.69 -3.09
N VAL A 15 1.89 -7.47 -4.16
CA VAL A 15 0.82 -7.26 -5.14
C VAL A 15 -0.06 -8.48 -5.19
N CYS A 16 -1.37 -8.29 -5.14
CA CYS A 16 -2.36 -9.34 -5.36
C CYS A 16 -3.43 -8.90 -6.34
N LEU A 17 -4.07 -9.89 -6.97
CA LEU A 17 -5.09 -9.66 -7.99
C LEU A 17 -6.33 -10.51 -7.66
N GLY A 18 -7.52 -9.92 -7.83
CA GLY A 18 -8.81 -10.59 -7.71
C GLY A 18 -9.74 -10.27 -8.86
N THR A 19 -10.61 -11.23 -9.19
CA THR A 19 -11.69 -10.97 -10.15
C THR A 19 -12.81 -10.15 -9.50
N VAL A 20 -13.76 -9.69 -10.32
CA VAL A 20 -14.92 -8.92 -9.88
C VAL A 20 -15.78 -9.67 -8.85
N GLY A 21 -16.37 -8.95 -7.91
CA GLY A 21 -17.32 -9.50 -6.94
C GLY A 21 -16.68 -10.49 -5.96
N PRO A 22 -16.98 -11.80 -6.06
CA PRO A 22 -16.48 -12.81 -5.11
C PRO A 22 -14.96 -12.79 -4.95
N GLY A 23 -14.20 -12.68 -6.05
CA GLY A 23 -12.74 -12.64 -5.97
C GLY A 23 -12.20 -11.38 -5.27
N ALA A 24 -12.89 -10.25 -5.39
CA ALA A 24 -12.55 -9.05 -4.62
C ALA A 24 -12.85 -9.24 -3.13
N VAL A 25 -13.99 -9.85 -2.80
CA VAL A 25 -14.37 -10.17 -1.41
C VAL A 25 -13.36 -11.11 -0.76
N ASP A 26 -12.92 -12.15 -1.47
CA ASP A 26 -11.96 -13.15 -0.96
C ASP A 26 -10.56 -12.57 -0.67
N LEU A 27 -10.23 -11.38 -1.20
CA LEU A 27 -8.98 -10.70 -0.87
C LEU A 27 -9.03 -10.02 0.50
N VAL A 28 -10.19 -9.60 0.99
CA VAL A 28 -10.34 -8.81 2.22
C VAL A 28 -9.69 -9.49 3.45
N PRO A 29 -9.85 -10.81 3.69
CA PRO A 29 -9.19 -11.48 4.81
C PRO A 29 -7.66 -11.41 4.79
N GLY A 30 -7.07 -11.31 3.60
CA GLY A 30 -5.61 -11.12 3.46
C GLY A 30 -5.17 -9.65 3.53
N VAL A 31 -6.05 -8.72 3.18
CA VAL A 31 -5.78 -7.27 3.16
C VAL A 31 -5.91 -6.65 4.55
N TYR A 32 -6.90 -7.07 5.35
CA TYR A 32 -7.15 -6.48 6.65
C TYR A 32 -5.96 -6.60 7.63
N PRO A 33 -5.29 -7.76 7.77
CA PRO A 33 -4.08 -7.84 8.60
C PRO A 33 -2.96 -6.91 8.13
N ALA A 34 -2.79 -6.75 6.82
CA ALA A 34 -1.83 -5.79 6.27
C ALA A 34 -2.19 -4.34 6.60
N TYR A 35 -3.48 -4.00 6.61
CA TYR A 35 -3.96 -2.68 7.01
C TYR A 35 -3.68 -2.42 8.49
N ALA A 36 -4.03 -3.36 9.36
CA ALA A 36 -3.85 -3.26 10.81
C ALA A 36 -2.36 -3.11 11.20
N ASP A 37 -1.49 -3.84 10.50
CA ASP A 37 -0.04 -3.87 10.79
C ASP A 37 0.77 -2.88 9.94
N SER A 38 0.12 -2.05 9.14
CA SER A 38 0.81 -1.07 8.28
C SER A 38 1.77 -1.71 7.27
N ILE A 39 1.35 -2.80 6.63
CA ILE A 39 2.11 -3.51 5.61
C ILE A 39 1.75 -3.01 4.22
N PRO A 40 2.73 -2.58 3.39
CA PRO A 40 2.44 -2.05 2.07
C PRO A 40 1.97 -3.15 1.11
N MET A 41 0.78 -2.98 0.53
CA MET A 41 0.24 -3.87 -0.50
C MET A 41 -0.46 -3.06 -1.60
N VAL A 42 -0.44 -3.58 -2.81
CA VAL A 42 -1.22 -3.07 -3.95
C VAL A 42 -2.21 -4.15 -4.36
N ILE A 43 -3.48 -3.86 -4.16
CA ILE A 43 -4.58 -4.74 -4.51
C ILE A 43 -5.14 -4.29 -5.86
N LEU A 44 -5.18 -5.19 -6.82
CA LEU A 44 -5.76 -4.98 -8.13
C LEU A 44 -7.03 -5.83 -8.24
N THR A 45 -8.17 -5.21 -8.49
CA THR A 45 -9.40 -5.94 -8.79
C THR A 45 -9.90 -5.61 -10.18
N VAL A 46 -10.49 -6.61 -10.83
CA VAL A 46 -11.23 -6.39 -12.06
C VAL A 46 -12.64 -5.93 -11.69
N GLN A 47 -13.18 -4.96 -12.42
CA GLN A 47 -14.55 -4.50 -12.28
C GLN A 47 -15.35 -4.77 -13.56
N ASN A 48 -16.66 -4.79 -13.47
CA ASN A 48 -17.54 -4.77 -14.64
C ASN A 48 -17.27 -3.54 -15.51
N GLN A 49 -17.80 -3.54 -16.72
CA GLN A 49 -17.63 -2.43 -17.67
C GLN A 49 -18.04 -1.10 -17.05
N THR A 50 -17.38 -0.03 -17.43
CA THR A 50 -17.60 1.33 -16.91
C THR A 50 -19.06 1.80 -16.97
N TRP A 51 -19.84 1.35 -17.96
CA TRP A 51 -21.27 1.68 -18.11
C TRP A 51 -22.21 0.79 -17.27
N LYS A 52 -21.68 -0.19 -16.55
CA LYS A 52 -22.43 -1.10 -15.67
C LYS A 52 -22.05 -1.00 -14.19
N SER A 53 -20.96 -0.30 -13.88
CA SER A 53 -20.46 -0.12 -12.52
C SER A 53 -20.64 1.32 -12.04
N TYR A 54 -20.78 1.49 -10.73
CA TYR A 54 -20.84 2.78 -10.04
C TYR A 54 -21.93 3.76 -10.51
N PRO A 55 -23.22 3.51 -10.23
CA PRO A 55 -23.75 2.37 -9.47
C PRO A 55 -23.87 1.11 -10.33
N ASP A 56 -23.87 -0.06 -9.67
CA ASP A 56 -24.08 -1.32 -10.37
C ASP A 56 -25.43 -1.32 -11.11
N HIS A 57 -25.39 -1.75 -12.36
CA HIS A 57 -26.57 -1.75 -13.25
C HIS A 57 -26.94 -3.19 -13.63
N GLY A 58 -27.17 -4.04 -12.62
CA GLY A 58 -27.64 -5.41 -12.79
C GLY A 58 -26.63 -6.32 -13.50
N SER A 59 -25.34 -6.10 -13.29
CA SER A 59 -24.30 -6.95 -13.87
C SER A 59 -24.07 -8.20 -13.03
N THR A 60 -23.67 -9.29 -13.70
CA THR A 60 -23.26 -10.52 -13.01
C THR A 60 -22.07 -10.20 -12.09
N GLN A 61 -22.17 -10.62 -10.84
CA GLN A 61 -21.15 -10.39 -9.80
C GLN A 61 -20.88 -8.90 -9.51
N GLY A 62 -21.83 -8.00 -9.86
CA GLY A 62 -21.72 -6.57 -9.58
C GLY A 62 -21.56 -6.31 -8.09
N LEU A 63 -20.58 -5.47 -7.75
CA LEU A 63 -20.29 -5.05 -6.38
C LEU A 63 -19.59 -3.69 -6.40
N ASP A 64 -19.95 -2.81 -5.49
CA ASP A 64 -19.17 -1.60 -5.24
C ASP A 64 -17.87 -1.96 -4.51
N GLN A 65 -16.84 -2.24 -5.30
CA GLN A 65 -15.52 -2.66 -4.78
C GLN A 65 -14.76 -1.50 -4.14
N LEU A 66 -15.01 -0.25 -4.56
CA LEU A 66 -14.41 0.91 -3.90
C LEU A 66 -14.94 1.04 -2.47
N GLU A 67 -16.24 0.87 -2.25
CA GLU A 67 -16.82 0.91 -0.92
C GLU A 67 -16.41 -0.31 -0.09
N LEU A 68 -16.34 -1.51 -0.70
CA LEU A 68 -15.85 -2.73 -0.03
C LEU A 68 -14.47 -2.53 0.60
N PHE A 69 -13.53 -1.95 -0.15
CA PHE A 69 -12.14 -1.78 0.33
C PHE A 69 -11.93 -0.53 1.18
N LYS A 70 -12.82 0.43 1.19
CA LYS A 70 -12.67 1.74 1.85
C LYS A 70 -12.24 1.65 3.32
N GLY A 71 -12.75 0.67 4.06
CA GLY A 71 -12.45 0.48 5.48
C GLY A 71 -11.14 -0.28 5.76
N VAL A 72 -10.52 -0.86 4.73
CA VAL A 72 -9.35 -1.76 4.89
C VAL A 72 -8.16 -1.38 4.03
N VAL A 73 -8.19 -0.21 3.39
CA VAL A 73 -7.06 0.32 2.61
C VAL A 73 -6.84 1.81 2.92
N LYS A 74 -5.63 2.28 2.73
CA LYS A 74 -5.27 3.70 2.89
C LYS A 74 -5.82 4.59 1.77
N TRP A 75 -5.93 4.03 0.60
CA TRP A 75 -6.32 4.73 -0.62
C TRP A 75 -6.87 3.73 -1.62
N ASN A 76 -7.89 4.14 -2.35
CA ASN A 76 -8.41 3.38 -3.48
C ASN A 76 -8.80 4.31 -4.62
N ALA A 77 -8.83 3.78 -5.83
CA ALA A 77 -9.31 4.48 -7.02
C ALA A 77 -9.75 3.50 -8.11
N MET A 78 -10.69 3.93 -8.95
CA MET A 78 -11.03 3.25 -10.20
C MET A 78 -10.21 3.84 -11.36
N ILE A 79 -9.72 2.97 -12.23
CA ILE A 79 -9.08 3.36 -13.48
C ILE A 79 -10.16 3.61 -14.54
N SER A 80 -10.42 4.86 -14.87
CA SER A 80 -11.48 5.26 -15.80
C SER A 80 -11.05 5.33 -17.27
N HIS A 81 -9.75 5.21 -17.56
CA HIS A 81 -9.19 5.30 -18.92
C HIS A 81 -7.80 4.64 -18.95
N TRP A 82 -7.51 3.88 -20.04
CA TRP A 82 -6.26 3.13 -20.15
C TRP A 82 -4.99 4.01 -20.07
N LYS A 83 -5.02 5.22 -20.61
CA LYS A 83 -3.88 6.17 -20.52
C LYS A 83 -3.53 6.58 -19.09
N ARG A 84 -4.47 6.41 -18.15
CA ARG A 84 -4.23 6.69 -16.73
C ARG A 84 -3.66 5.52 -15.95
N ILE A 85 -3.59 4.31 -16.53
CA ILE A 85 -3.04 3.13 -15.87
C ILE A 85 -1.64 3.41 -15.29
N PRO A 86 -0.64 3.90 -16.07
CA PRO A 86 0.70 4.13 -15.53
C PRO A 86 0.74 5.18 -14.41
N GLU A 87 -0.09 6.21 -14.50
CA GLU A 87 -0.19 7.24 -13.46
C GLU A 87 -0.75 6.66 -12.15
N LEU A 88 -1.90 5.98 -12.23
CA LEU A 88 -2.59 5.46 -11.06
C LEU A 88 -1.83 4.30 -10.40
N VAL A 89 -1.14 3.47 -11.19
CA VAL A 89 -0.24 2.44 -10.66
C VAL A 89 0.91 3.09 -9.87
N ARG A 90 1.58 4.11 -10.42
CA ARG A 90 2.61 4.86 -9.68
C ARG A 90 2.07 5.49 -8.39
N GLN A 91 0.86 6.05 -8.47
CA GLN A 91 0.20 6.64 -7.30
C GLN A 91 -0.12 5.58 -6.24
N ALA A 92 -0.58 4.40 -6.65
CA ALA A 92 -0.81 3.27 -5.76
C ALA A 92 0.46 2.88 -5.01
N PHE A 93 1.56 2.61 -5.71
CA PHE A 93 2.83 2.25 -5.07
C PHE A 93 3.37 3.37 -4.16
N ARG A 94 3.23 4.64 -4.56
CA ARG A 94 3.62 5.77 -3.71
C ARG A 94 2.78 5.81 -2.43
N ASN A 95 1.46 5.71 -2.54
CA ASN A 95 0.56 5.73 -1.38
C ASN A 95 0.76 4.53 -0.46
N ALA A 96 1.03 3.34 -1.02
CA ALA A 96 1.28 2.15 -0.21
C ALA A 96 2.52 2.31 0.69
N THR A 97 3.53 3.06 0.24
CA THR A 97 4.82 3.19 0.93
C THR A 97 5.04 4.51 1.65
N ALA A 98 4.27 5.57 1.34
CA ALA A 98 4.47 6.90 1.92
C ALA A 98 3.89 7.02 3.34
N GLY A 99 4.58 7.75 4.21
CA GLY A 99 4.17 7.93 5.61
C GLY A 99 4.05 6.60 6.33
N GLN A 100 2.93 6.37 7.03
CA GLN A 100 2.60 5.04 7.54
C GLN A 100 2.26 4.13 6.35
N PRO A 101 3.02 3.06 6.08
CA PRO A 101 2.72 2.13 4.99
C PRO A 101 1.36 1.45 5.15
N GLY A 102 0.84 0.87 4.09
CA GLY A 102 -0.42 0.13 4.17
C GLY A 102 -0.95 -0.27 2.80
N PRO A 103 -2.00 -1.08 2.76
CA PRO A 103 -2.60 -1.54 1.53
C PRO A 103 -3.33 -0.40 0.80
N VAL A 104 -3.33 -0.50 -0.53
CA VAL A 104 -4.06 0.39 -1.45
C VAL A 104 -4.76 -0.45 -2.50
N HIS A 105 -5.85 0.07 -3.06
CA HIS A 105 -6.67 -0.66 -4.01
C HIS A 105 -6.84 0.11 -5.32
N LEU A 106 -6.71 -0.60 -6.44
CA LEU A 106 -7.05 -0.14 -7.78
C LEU A 106 -8.12 -1.04 -8.37
N ASP A 107 -9.22 -0.45 -8.74
CA ASP A 107 -10.33 -1.12 -9.41
C ASP A 107 -10.27 -0.85 -10.91
N ILE A 108 -10.25 -1.92 -11.72
CA ILE A 108 -9.94 -1.84 -13.14
C ILE A 108 -11.12 -2.41 -13.95
N PRO A 109 -11.94 -1.56 -14.55
CA PRO A 109 -13.02 -2.03 -15.41
C PRO A 109 -12.52 -2.89 -16.57
N VAL A 110 -13.23 -4.00 -16.82
CA VAL A 110 -12.80 -5.01 -17.80
C VAL A 110 -12.66 -4.43 -19.22
N ASN A 111 -13.48 -3.46 -19.61
CA ASN A 111 -13.34 -2.80 -20.89
C ASN A 111 -12.02 -2.02 -21.01
N ILE A 112 -11.53 -1.44 -19.92
CA ILE A 112 -10.23 -0.75 -19.88
C ILE A 112 -9.08 -1.74 -20.03
N LEU A 113 -9.19 -2.95 -19.46
CA LEU A 113 -8.17 -4.00 -19.60
C LEU A 113 -8.03 -4.52 -21.04
N PHE A 114 -9.08 -4.45 -21.84
CA PHE A 114 -9.08 -4.87 -23.24
C PHE A 114 -8.79 -3.73 -24.22
N GLU A 115 -8.68 -2.49 -23.75
CA GLU A 115 -8.29 -1.38 -24.62
C GLU A 115 -6.83 -1.56 -25.08
N THR A 116 -6.60 -1.19 -26.33
CA THR A 116 -5.26 -1.18 -26.94
C THR A 116 -4.88 0.24 -27.32
N GLY A 117 -3.60 0.52 -27.30
CA GLY A 117 -3.08 1.82 -27.67
C GLY A 117 -1.60 1.79 -28.06
N PRO A 118 -1.06 2.88 -28.61
CA PRO A 118 0.33 2.93 -29.02
C PRO A 118 1.25 2.84 -27.81
N GLU A 119 2.23 1.95 -27.86
CA GLU A 119 3.18 1.67 -26.76
C GLU A 119 3.96 2.93 -26.35
N GLU A 120 4.33 3.77 -27.31
CA GLU A 120 5.04 5.02 -27.07
C GLU A 120 4.26 6.03 -26.22
N SER A 121 2.95 5.86 -26.10
CA SER A 121 2.11 6.67 -25.21
C SER A 121 2.22 6.28 -23.72
N VAL A 122 2.85 5.14 -23.43
CA VAL A 122 3.02 4.62 -22.08
C VAL A 122 4.43 4.94 -21.58
N ARG A 123 4.54 5.84 -20.61
CA ARG A 123 5.82 6.18 -19.99
C ARG A 123 6.04 5.39 -18.71
N ILE A 124 7.00 4.46 -18.74
CA ILE A 124 7.51 3.78 -17.56
C ILE A 124 8.53 4.68 -16.85
N ILE A 125 8.30 4.94 -15.57
CA ILE A 125 9.17 5.79 -14.76
C ILE A 125 9.75 4.93 -13.64
N PRO A 126 11.08 4.95 -13.39
CA PRO A 126 11.72 4.21 -12.30
C PRO A 126 11.16 4.59 -10.93
N ALA A 127 11.14 3.62 -10.01
CA ALA A 127 10.51 3.76 -8.69
C ALA A 127 11.06 4.96 -7.90
N GLU A 128 12.37 5.22 -7.99
CA GLU A 128 13.09 6.30 -7.29
C GLU A 128 12.60 7.70 -7.69
N ARG A 129 11.93 7.82 -8.84
CA ARG A 129 11.43 9.10 -9.34
C ARG A 129 10.01 9.44 -8.89
N TYR A 130 9.29 8.47 -8.29
CA TYR A 130 7.91 8.72 -7.86
C TYR A 130 7.58 8.27 -6.43
N ARG A 131 8.47 7.56 -5.76
CA ARG A 131 8.33 7.17 -4.34
C ARG A 131 9.66 7.26 -3.61
N ALA A 132 9.61 7.47 -2.30
CA ALA A 132 10.79 7.37 -1.47
C ALA A 132 11.26 5.90 -1.41
N THR A 133 12.54 5.66 -1.70
CA THR A 133 13.18 4.34 -1.64
C THR A 133 14.07 4.19 -0.41
N LYS A 134 14.31 5.30 0.30
CA LYS A 134 15.02 5.35 1.58
C LYS A 134 14.11 5.95 2.65
N PRO A 135 14.17 5.45 3.90
CA PRO A 135 13.41 6.05 4.99
C PRO A 135 13.85 7.50 5.24
N PRO A 136 12.95 8.40 5.66
CA PRO A 136 13.31 9.74 6.05
C PRO A 136 14.20 9.70 7.30
N VAL A 137 15.17 10.60 7.36
CA VAL A 137 16.04 10.78 8.53
C VAL A 137 15.30 11.64 9.57
N GLY A 138 15.45 11.29 10.85
CA GLY A 138 14.90 12.11 11.95
C GLY A 138 15.61 13.48 12.04
N ASN A 139 14.91 14.45 12.62
CA ASN A 139 15.53 15.76 12.89
C ASN A 139 16.71 15.60 13.89
N PRO A 140 17.96 15.97 13.53
CA PRO A 140 19.13 15.75 14.37
C PRO A 140 19.04 16.41 15.75
N GLU A 141 18.44 17.58 15.85
CA GLU A 141 18.30 18.27 17.14
C GLU A 141 17.29 17.58 18.06
N LEU A 142 16.18 17.07 17.50
CA LEU A 142 15.22 16.28 18.28
C LEU A 142 15.82 14.93 18.71
N VAL A 143 16.65 14.31 17.87
CA VAL A 143 17.36 13.08 18.23
C VAL A 143 18.31 13.32 19.39
N LYS A 144 19.09 14.42 19.37
CA LYS A 144 19.96 14.80 20.49
C LYS A 144 19.18 15.07 21.78
N GLN A 145 18.04 15.75 21.67
CA GLN A 145 17.16 16.01 22.81
C GLN A 145 16.61 14.71 23.40
N ALA A 146 16.15 13.77 22.56
CA ALA A 146 15.67 12.47 23.00
C ALA A 146 16.78 11.66 23.70
N ALA A 147 17.99 11.63 23.14
CA ALA A 147 19.13 10.97 23.74
C ALA A 147 19.46 11.56 25.13
N LYS A 148 19.47 12.90 25.25
CA LYS A 148 19.69 13.55 26.56
C LYS A 148 18.62 13.16 27.57
N MET A 149 17.35 13.15 27.17
CA MET A 149 16.26 12.74 28.06
C MET A 149 16.41 11.28 28.56
N LEU A 150 16.86 10.36 27.70
CA LEU A 150 17.13 8.98 28.08
C LEU A 150 18.28 8.88 29.10
N VAL A 151 19.39 9.58 28.88
CA VAL A 151 20.56 9.57 29.78
C VAL A 151 20.24 10.19 31.14
N GLU A 152 19.41 11.24 31.18
CA GLU A 152 19.03 11.92 32.43
C GLU A 152 17.90 11.20 33.18
N ALA A 153 17.23 10.22 32.56
CA ALA A 153 16.12 9.50 33.18
C ALA A 153 16.62 8.53 34.25
N LYS A 154 15.96 8.51 35.41
CA LYS A 154 16.29 7.57 36.49
C LYS A 154 15.89 6.12 36.16
N PHE A 155 14.88 5.94 35.36
CA PHE A 155 14.33 4.64 35.01
C PHE A 155 13.71 4.71 33.58
N PRO A 156 14.53 4.75 32.54
CA PRO A 156 14.01 4.82 31.16
C PRO A 156 13.34 3.50 30.75
N LEU A 157 12.26 3.58 30.01
CA LEU A 157 11.56 2.45 29.41
C LEU A 157 11.56 2.60 27.90
N ILE A 158 12.08 1.60 27.18
CA ILE A 158 12.00 1.52 25.71
C ILE A 158 10.89 0.56 25.34
N HIS A 159 9.87 1.05 24.61
CA HIS A 159 8.78 0.24 24.09
C HIS A 159 8.82 0.19 22.55
N PRO A 160 9.56 -0.76 21.95
CA PRO A 160 9.71 -0.86 20.51
C PRO A 160 8.43 -1.36 19.84
N GLY A 161 8.01 -0.70 18.77
CA GLY A 161 6.87 -1.12 17.96
C GLY A 161 7.30 -1.70 16.60
N GLY A 162 6.34 -2.03 15.72
CA GLY A 162 6.57 -2.58 14.39
C GLY A 162 7.46 -1.72 13.48
N GLY A 163 7.61 -0.42 13.78
CA GLY A 163 8.54 0.46 13.09
C GLY A 163 10.01 0.01 13.17
N VAL A 164 10.43 -0.56 14.30
CA VAL A 164 11.78 -1.10 14.50
C VAL A 164 12.05 -2.26 13.55
N ILE A 165 11.08 -3.17 13.41
CA ILE A 165 11.19 -4.32 12.49
C ILE A 165 11.27 -3.82 11.04
N ARG A 166 10.39 -2.90 10.64
CA ARG A 166 10.35 -2.35 9.28
C ARG A 166 11.60 -1.58 8.90
N SER A 167 12.18 -0.84 9.84
CA SER A 167 13.44 -0.11 9.63
C SER A 167 14.68 -0.99 9.79
N ARG A 168 14.52 -2.26 10.19
CA ARG A 168 15.62 -3.20 10.50
C ARG A 168 16.57 -2.69 11.59
N ALA A 169 16.05 -1.93 12.55
CA ALA A 169 16.80 -1.26 13.61
C ALA A 169 16.81 -2.04 14.93
N SER A 170 16.58 -3.36 14.90
CA SER A 170 16.55 -4.18 16.11
C SER A 170 17.88 -4.20 16.85
N LYS A 171 19.01 -4.18 16.12
CA LYS A 171 20.36 -4.14 16.69
C LYS A 171 20.62 -2.80 17.38
N GLU A 172 20.28 -1.70 16.71
CA GLU A 172 20.45 -0.35 17.25
C GLU A 172 19.59 -0.11 18.50
N VAL A 173 18.39 -0.69 18.55
CA VAL A 173 17.53 -0.63 19.75
C VAL A 173 18.11 -1.46 20.89
N ALA A 174 18.69 -2.62 20.63
CA ALA A 174 19.38 -3.41 21.65
C ALA A 174 20.59 -2.66 22.20
N GLU A 175 21.45 -2.11 21.34
CA GLU A 175 22.60 -1.29 21.73
C GLU A 175 22.20 -0.03 22.54
N LEU A 176 21.04 0.56 22.24
CA LEU A 176 20.52 1.70 23.00
C LEU A 176 20.05 1.29 24.41
N ALA A 177 19.61 0.04 24.59
CA ALA A 177 19.07 -0.46 25.86
C ALA A 177 20.18 -0.94 26.84
N GLU A 178 21.40 -1.20 26.36
CA GLU A 178 22.58 -1.56 27.13
C GLU A 178 23.27 -0.31 27.70
#